data_baf1a3f151390016da56c1909533c8ad
#
_entry.id   baf1a3f151390016da56c1909533c8ad
#
_cell.length_a   1.000
_cell.length_b   1.000
_cell.length_c   1.000
_cell.angle_alpha   90.00
_cell.angle_beta   90.00
_cell.angle_gamma   90.00
#
_symmetry.space_group_name_H-M   'P 1'
#
loop_
_entity.id
_entity.type
_entity.pdbx_description
1 polymer ?
#
loop_
_entity_poly.entity_id
_entity_poly.type
_entity_poly.pdbx_seq_one_letter_code
_entity_poly.pdbx_strand_id
1 'polypeptide(L)'
;TINKSGKKWRAIVRIQGHPYISKTFVSRTDASRWAQLTEVRLRREDAGIIKIKYPKFEDVARRYIEEISILKRCYHNERSQILMFIKETWALYPINRIMPHTINKWKEETLKYNSGGSVNRKLDVLSSMFTTFKKEWGFPVDNPVLQIRRPKRAEPRDRRLTDAEISKLLTGNRTSPMMKEIIQIALETGMRLSEILRADHDYIDGNTLKIPIAKTKPRVIPLTNKALK
;
A
#
# COMPACT_ATOMS: atom_id res chain seq x y z
N THR A 1 29.92 9.75 17.07
CA THR A 1 29.82 9.58 18.54
C THR A 1 29.55 8.12 18.87
N ILE A 2 30.21 7.59 19.90
CA ILE A 2 30.03 6.21 20.37
C ILE A 2 29.62 6.24 21.83
N ASN A 3 28.45 5.66 22.13
CA ASN A 3 27.87 5.64 23.47
C ASN A 3 27.71 4.21 23.98
N LYS A 4 27.94 3.97 25.25
CA LYS A 4 27.64 2.70 25.90
C LYS A 4 26.14 2.64 26.23
N SER A 5 25.47 1.57 25.79
CA SER A 5 24.04 1.33 26.04
C SER A 5 23.88 -0.07 26.66
N GLY A 6 23.87 -0.13 28.01
CA GLY A 6 23.90 -1.38 28.77
C GLY A 6 25.17 -2.20 28.46
N LYS A 7 25.01 -3.45 27.99
CA LYS A 7 26.11 -4.36 27.60
C LYS A 7 26.59 -4.16 26.15
N LYS A 8 26.03 -3.18 25.41
CA LYS A 8 26.32 -2.95 23.99
C LYS A 8 26.84 -1.54 23.75
N TRP A 9 27.42 -1.31 22.57
CA TRP A 9 27.98 -0.04 22.14
C TRP A 9 27.19 0.48 20.93
N ARG A 10 26.62 1.68 21.03
CA ARG A 10 25.91 2.32 19.94
C ARG A 10 26.82 3.36 19.26
N ALA A 11 27.11 3.16 17.99
CA ALA A 11 27.78 4.13 17.14
C ALA A 11 26.76 5.00 16.42
N ILE A 12 27.02 6.32 16.38
CA ILE A 12 26.19 7.31 15.68
C ILE A 12 27.13 8.14 14.80
N VAL A 13 26.88 8.14 13.49
CA VAL A 13 27.55 8.97 12.51
C VAL A 13 26.62 10.10 12.09
N ARG A 14 27.12 11.35 12.19
CA ARG A 14 26.44 12.58 11.78
C ARG A 14 27.35 13.36 10.87
N ILE A 15 26.92 13.56 9.62
CA ILE A 15 27.64 14.37 8.62
C ILE A 15 26.62 15.38 8.08
N GLN A 16 27.06 16.59 7.86
CA GLN A 16 26.22 17.65 7.30
C GLN A 16 25.74 17.23 5.90
N GLY A 17 24.46 17.41 5.62
CA GLY A 17 23.87 16.97 4.36
C GLY A 17 23.36 15.53 4.32
N HIS A 18 23.67 14.70 5.34
CA HIS A 18 23.18 13.33 5.45
C HIS A 18 22.30 13.11 6.68
N PRO A 19 21.28 12.23 6.61
CA PRO A 19 20.58 11.78 7.79
C PRO A 19 21.53 11.04 8.71
N TYR A 20 21.37 11.19 10.04
CA TYR A 20 22.22 10.48 10.99
C TYR A 20 22.02 8.95 10.86
N ILE A 21 23.10 8.21 10.90
CA ILE A 21 23.10 6.74 10.83
C ILE A 21 23.58 6.20 12.16
N SER A 22 22.85 5.24 12.75
CA SER A 22 23.29 4.60 13.99
C SER A 22 23.20 3.08 13.91
N LYS A 23 24.17 2.40 14.56
CA LYS A 23 24.20 0.94 14.67
C LYS A 23 24.76 0.54 16.02
N THR A 24 24.28 -0.63 16.54
CA THR A 24 24.67 -1.14 17.86
C THR A 24 25.55 -2.38 17.71
N PHE A 25 26.62 -2.45 18.51
CA PHE A 25 27.64 -3.50 18.46
C PHE A 25 27.87 -4.08 19.86
N VAL A 26 28.41 -5.29 19.92
CA VAL A 26 28.84 -5.93 21.17
C VAL A 26 30.16 -5.35 21.64
N SER A 27 31.07 -5.05 20.69
CA SER A 27 32.40 -4.50 20.96
C SER A 27 32.48 -3.00 20.66
N ARG A 28 33.19 -2.24 21.52
CA ARG A 28 33.52 -0.83 21.27
C ARG A 28 34.38 -0.68 20.03
N THR A 29 35.29 -1.59 19.81
CA THR A 29 36.24 -1.57 18.67
C THR A 29 35.47 -1.69 17.36
N ASP A 30 34.50 -2.60 17.28
CA ASP A 30 33.68 -2.79 16.08
C ASP A 30 32.77 -1.58 15.83
N ALA A 31 32.24 -0.98 16.89
CA ALA A 31 31.47 0.26 16.80
C ALA A 31 32.32 1.42 16.24
N SER A 32 33.57 1.54 16.70
CA SER A 32 34.53 2.56 16.23
C SER A 32 34.89 2.34 14.75
N ARG A 33 35.27 1.12 14.41
CA ARG A 33 35.64 0.73 13.05
C ARG A 33 34.50 0.98 12.05
N TRP A 34 33.30 0.58 12.43
CA TRP A 34 32.12 0.81 11.61
C TRP A 34 31.81 2.31 11.44
N ALA A 35 31.93 3.12 12.51
CA ALA A 35 31.70 4.54 12.45
C ALA A 35 32.69 5.22 11.49
N GLN A 36 33.98 4.90 11.59
CA GLN A 36 35.01 5.42 10.70
C GLN A 36 34.77 5.03 9.24
N LEU A 37 34.52 3.77 8.97
CA LEU A 37 34.24 3.30 7.60
C LEU A 37 32.98 3.96 7.01
N THR A 38 31.96 4.16 7.81
CA THR A 38 30.72 4.83 7.39
C THR A 38 30.97 6.30 7.11
N GLU A 39 31.74 6.99 7.96
CA GLU A 39 32.11 8.39 7.75
C GLU A 39 32.96 8.59 6.50
N VAL A 40 33.97 7.76 6.28
CA VAL A 40 34.78 7.77 5.05
C VAL A 40 33.93 7.52 3.81
N ARG A 41 33.01 6.59 3.86
CA ARG A 41 32.11 6.29 2.75
C ARG A 41 31.25 7.51 2.40
N LEU A 42 30.59 8.12 3.38
CA LEU A 42 29.73 9.28 3.17
C LEU A 42 30.52 10.49 2.64
N ARG A 43 31.69 10.76 3.19
CA ARG A 43 32.56 11.83 2.68
C ARG A 43 33.07 11.59 1.24
N ARG A 44 33.27 10.31 0.86
CA ARG A 44 33.63 9.94 -0.53
C ARG A 44 32.46 10.08 -1.49
N GLU A 45 31.23 9.82 -1.01
CA GLU A 45 30.00 10.06 -1.76
C GLU A 45 29.83 11.58 -2.01
N ASP A 46 29.98 12.41 -1.00
CA ASP A 46 29.93 13.89 -1.12
C ASP A 46 31.01 14.44 -2.05
N ALA A 47 32.23 13.88 -1.98
CA ALA A 47 33.34 14.25 -2.86
C ALA A 47 33.17 13.70 -4.30
N GLY A 48 32.10 12.99 -4.61
CA GLY A 48 31.84 12.38 -5.92
C GLY A 48 32.80 11.24 -6.28
N ILE A 49 33.58 10.72 -5.31
CA ILE A 49 34.56 9.64 -5.52
C ILE A 49 33.86 8.28 -5.68
N ILE A 50 32.71 8.10 -5.01
CA ILE A 50 31.85 6.93 -5.16
C ILE A 50 30.52 7.40 -5.76
N LYS A 51 30.30 7.11 -7.04
CA LYS A 51 29.02 7.37 -7.71
C LYS A 51 28.11 6.17 -7.49
N ILE A 52 27.12 6.29 -6.62
CA ILE A 52 26.04 5.30 -6.54
C ILE A 52 25.21 5.43 -7.81
N LYS A 53 25.18 4.37 -8.62
CA LYS A 53 24.32 4.32 -9.80
C LYS A 53 22.89 3.97 -9.35
N TYR A 54 22.03 4.96 -9.32
CA TYR A 54 20.62 4.73 -9.02
C TYR A 54 19.88 4.21 -10.26
N PRO A 55 19.10 3.14 -10.13
CA PRO A 55 18.28 2.65 -11.23
C PRO A 55 17.14 3.64 -11.53
N LYS A 56 16.56 3.56 -12.72
CA LYS A 56 15.34 4.29 -13.06
C LYS A 56 14.17 3.77 -12.24
N PHE A 57 13.17 4.64 -12.01
CA PHE A 57 11.98 4.23 -11.27
C PHE A 57 11.25 3.09 -11.99
N GLU A 58 11.12 3.12 -13.32
CA GLU A 58 10.46 2.06 -14.07
C GLU A 58 11.08 0.67 -13.85
N ASP A 59 12.42 0.59 -13.75
CA ASP A 59 13.13 -0.67 -13.56
C ASP A 59 12.83 -1.26 -12.17
N VAL A 60 12.94 -0.44 -11.13
CA VAL A 60 12.63 -0.87 -9.75
C VAL A 60 11.13 -1.10 -9.55
N ALA A 61 10.28 -0.40 -10.28
CA ALA A 61 8.83 -0.61 -10.24
C ALA A 61 8.44 -1.97 -10.84
N ARG A 62 9.04 -2.36 -11.96
CA ARG A 62 8.87 -3.69 -12.57
C ARG A 62 9.36 -4.79 -11.62
N ARG A 63 10.56 -4.62 -11.07
CA ARG A 63 11.10 -5.53 -10.06
C ARG A 63 10.15 -5.65 -8.85
N TYR A 64 9.56 -4.56 -8.39
CA TYR A 64 8.61 -4.57 -7.27
C TYR A 64 7.34 -5.38 -7.61
N ILE A 65 6.84 -5.30 -8.85
CA ILE A 65 5.72 -6.13 -9.31
C ILE A 65 6.07 -7.62 -9.21
N GLU A 66 7.25 -7.99 -9.65
CA GLU A 66 7.70 -9.38 -9.77
C GLU A 66 8.07 -10.01 -8.42
N GLU A 67 8.73 -9.25 -7.52
CA GLU A 67 9.24 -9.80 -6.26
C GLU A 67 8.28 -9.58 -5.08
N ILE A 68 7.55 -8.44 -5.06
CA ILE A 68 6.78 -8.03 -3.87
C ILE A 68 5.27 -8.08 -4.12
N SER A 69 4.79 -7.44 -5.20
CA SER A 69 3.34 -7.36 -5.45
C SER A 69 2.71 -8.72 -5.70
N ILE A 70 3.41 -9.62 -6.38
CA ILE A 70 2.91 -10.97 -6.72
C ILE A 70 2.54 -11.78 -5.48
N LEU A 71 3.19 -11.54 -4.35
CA LEU A 71 2.92 -12.22 -3.08
C LEU A 71 1.70 -11.67 -2.35
N LYS A 72 1.14 -10.56 -2.81
CA LYS A 72 0.04 -9.88 -2.15
C LYS A 72 -1.32 -10.32 -2.68
N ARG A 73 -2.29 -10.46 -1.78
CA ARG A 73 -3.70 -10.75 -2.13
C ARG A 73 -4.32 -9.71 -3.09
N CYS A 74 -3.83 -8.47 -3.06
CA CYS A 74 -4.30 -7.36 -3.91
C CYS A 74 -3.46 -7.16 -5.18
N TYR A 75 -2.69 -8.17 -5.59
CA TYR A 75 -1.75 -8.11 -6.72
C TYR A 75 -2.29 -7.38 -7.95
N HIS A 76 -3.45 -7.79 -8.47
CA HIS A 76 -4.00 -7.22 -9.71
C HIS A 76 -4.24 -5.71 -9.63
N ASN A 77 -4.78 -5.24 -8.50
CA ASN A 77 -5.05 -3.82 -8.27
C ASN A 77 -3.76 -3.02 -8.07
N GLU A 78 -2.82 -3.56 -7.28
CA GLU A 78 -1.53 -2.91 -7.03
C GLU A 78 -0.70 -2.85 -8.31
N ARG A 79 -0.62 -3.95 -9.06
CA ARG A 79 0.04 -4.00 -10.38
C ARG A 79 -0.50 -2.95 -11.34
N SER A 80 -1.84 -2.82 -11.45
CA SER A 80 -2.46 -1.82 -12.32
C SER A 80 -2.07 -0.39 -11.94
N GLN A 81 -1.97 -0.09 -10.64
CA GLN A 81 -1.53 1.22 -10.16
C GLN A 81 -0.04 1.46 -10.43
N ILE A 82 0.81 0.46 -10.26
CA ILE A 82 2.24 0.56 -10.54
C ILE A 82 2.49 0.77 -12.04
N LEU A 83 1.78 0.04 -12.91
CA LEU A 83 1.87 0.22 -14.36
C LEU A 83 1.43 1.63 -14.80
N MET A 84 0.50 2.25 -14.09
CA MET A 84 0.15 3.65 -14.32
C MET A 84 1.31 4.59 -13.97
N PHE A 85 2.02 4.37 -12.85
CA PHE A 85 3.21 5.17 -12.52
C PHE A 85 4.35 5.00 -13.53
N ILE A 86 4.52 3.81 -14.08
CA ILE A 86 5.53 3.54 -15.13
C ILE A 86 5.28 4.37 -16.40
N LYS A 87 4.03 4.75 -16.67
CA LYS A 87 3.68 5.59 -17.83
C LYS A 87 3.97 7.08 -17.62
N GLU A 88 4.28 7.49 -16.40
CA GLU A 88 4.59 8.87 -16.09
C GLU A 88 5.98 9.26 -16.60
N THR A 89 6.14 10.49 -17.03
CA THR A 89 7.42 10.99 -17.56
C THR A 89 8.57 10.88 -16.55
N TRP A 90 8.27 11.04 -15.27
CA TRP A 90 9.26 10.92 -14.19
C TRP A 90 9.67 9.47 -13.90
N ALA A 91 8.98 8.47 -14.45
CA ALA A 91 9.38 7.07 -14.29
C ALA A 91 10.75 6.76 -14.94
N LEU A 92 11.17 7.56 -15.90
CA LEU A 92 12.48 7.47 -16.54
C LEU A 92 13.61 8.07 -15.69
N TYR A 93 13.28 8.77 -14.60
CA TYR A 93 14.28 9.38 -13.74
C TYR A 93 14.87 8.34 -12.79
N PRO A 94 16.15 8.50 -12.43
CA PRO A 94 16.73 7.75 -11.31
C PRO A 94 15.92 7.98 -10.03
N ILE A 95 15.72 6.93 -9.23
CA ILE A 95 14.85 6.97 -8.03
C ILE A 95 15.23 8.08 -7.02
N ASN A 96 16.51 8.47 -6.96
CA ASN A 96 16.97 9.56 -6.09
C ASN A 96 16.62 10.96 -6.62
N ARG A 97 16.15 11.08 -7.87
CA ARG A 97 15.71 12.36 -8.46
C ARG A 97 14.18 12.55 -8.41
N ILE A 98 13.45 11.56 -7.89
CA ILE A 98 12.00 11.69 -7.69
C ILE A 98 11.77 12.42 -6.36
N MET A 99 11.58 13.71 -6.46
CA MET A 99 11.49 14.62 -5.31
C MET A 99 10.01 14.83 -4.90
N PRO A 100 9.74 15.33 -3.69
CA PRO A 100 8.38 15.62 -3.23
C PRO A 100 7.57 16.51 -4.17
N HIS A 101 8.18 17.50 -4.81
CA HIS A 101 7.49 18.39 -5.76
C HIS A 101 7.01 17.63 -7.02
N THR A 102 7.76 16.63 -7.49
CA THR A 102 7.36 15.78 -8.62
C THR A 102 6.10 15.01 -8.30
N ILE A 103 6.06 14.39 -7.11
CA ILE A 103 4.88 13.64 -6.65
C ILE A 103 3.71 14.59 -6.34
N ASN A 104 3.97 15.79 -5.82
CA ASN A 104 2.94 16.77 -5.57
C ASN A 104 2.27 17.24 -6.88
N LYS A 105 3.05 17.53 -7.92
CA LYS A 105 2.53 17.88 -9.25
C LYS A 105 1.65 16.76 -9.82
N TRP A 106 2.15 15.53 -9.82
CA TRP A 106 1.39 14.36 -10.24
C TRP A 106 0.08 14.20 -9.45
N LYS A 107 0.13 14.38 -8.13
CA LYS A 107 -1.05 14.33 -7.24
C LYS A 107 -2.11 15.37 -7.66
N GLU A 108 -1.71 16.61 -7.90
CA GLU A 108 -2.61 17.69 -8.28
C GLU A 108 -3.25 17.44 -9.66
N GLU A 109 -2.49 16.95 -10.61
CA GLU A 109 -3.00 16.55 -11.92
C GLU A 109 -3.99 15.39 -11.81
N THR A 110 -3.67 14.38 -11.01
CA THR A 110 -4.53 13.22 -10.80
C THR A 110 -5.84 13.58 -10.07
N LEU A 111 -5.82 14.56 -9.17
CA LEU A 111 -7.01 15.04 -8.46
C LEU A 111 -8.07 15.68 -9.37
N LYS A 112 -7.70 16.15 -10.56
CA LYS A 112 -8.67 16.68 -11.53
C LYS A 112 -9.68 15.63 -11.99
N TYR A 113 -9.31 14.36 -11.98
CA TYR A 113 -10.09 13.23 -12.51
C TYR A 113 -10.40 12.15 -11.48
N ASN A 114 -9.83 12.22 -10.29
CA ASN A 114 -9.96 11.19 -9.25
C ASN A 114 -10.30 11.80 -7.88
N SER A 115 -11.09 11.07 -7.10
CA SER A 115 -11.37 11.47 -5.71
C SER A 115 -10.11 11.45 -4.85
N GLY A 116 -10.08 12.28 -3.80
CA GLY A 116 -8.98 12.31 -2.83
C GLY A 116 -8.71 10.95 -2.18
N GLY A 117 -9.74 10.14 -1.96
CA GLY A 117 -9.60 8.79 -1.46
C GLY A 117 -8.88 7.84 -2.43
N SER A 118 -9.17 7.95 -3.74
CA SER A 118 -8.49 7.17 -4.79
C SER A 118 -7.04 7.60 -4.95
N VAL A 119 -6.76 8.90 -4.92
CA VAL A 119 -5.39 9.41 -4.98
C VAL A 119 -4.58 8.96 -3.76
N ASN A 120 -5.17 8.97 -2.56
CA ASN A 120 -4.50 8.47 -1.36
C ASN A 120 -4.09 7.00 -1.48
N ARG A 121 -4.96 6.13 -2.03
CA ARG A 121 -4.60 4.71 -2.26
C ARG A 121 -3.41 4.56 -3.22
N LYS A 122 -3.37 5.35 -4.28
CA LYS A 122 -2.23 5.37 -5.20
C LYS A 122 -0.94 5.84 -4.49
N LEU A 123 -1.04 6.89 -3.67
CA LEU A 123 0.08 7.36 -2.85
C LEU A 123 0.55 6.31 -1.83
N ASP A 124 -0.36 5.50 -1.27
CA ASP A 124 0.00 4.41 -0.36
C ASP A 124 0.86 3.34 -1.08
N VAL A 125 0.48 2.96 -2.31
CA VAL A 125 1.30 2.03 -3.13
C VAL A 125 2.67 2.63 -3.42
N LEU A 126 2.73 3.87 -3.87
CA LEU A 126 3.99 4.54 -4.17
C LEU A 126 4.89 4.67 -2.92
N SER A 127 4.30 5.01 -1.78
CA SER A 127 5.00 5.09 -0.50
C SER A 127 5.56 3.72 -0.06
N SER A 128 4.79 2.66 -0.26
CA SER A 128 5.23 1.28 0.01
C SER A 128 6.44 0.91 -0.85
N MET A 129 6.43 1.25 -2.15
CA MET A 129 7.54 1.01 -3.06
C MET A 129 8.82 1.69 -2.58
N PHE A 130 8.79 3.00 -2.29
CA PHE A 130 9.96 3.74 -1.79
C PHE A 130 10.47 3.20 -0.45
N THR A 131 9.57 2.71 0.40
CA THR A 131 9.95 2.07 1.65
C THR A 131 10.70 0.77 1.42
N THR A 132 10.25 -0.07 0.48
CA THR A 132 10.95 -1.30 0.06
C THR A 132 12.29 -0.97 -0.59
N PHE A 133 12.37 0.03 -1.47
CA PHE A 133 13.63 0.46 -2.09
C PHE A 133 14.68 0.79 -1.05
N LYS A 134 14.29 1.49 0.02
CA LYS A 134 15.20 1.88 1.10
C LYS A 134 15.53 0.73 2.06
N LYS A 135 14.50 0.03 2.54
CA LYS A 135 14.66 -0.94 3.64
C LYS A 135 15.13 -2.31 3.18
N GLU A 136 14.59 -2.80 2.08
CA GLU A 136 14.84 -4.17 1.62
C GLU A 136 15.93 -4.21 0.55
N TRP A 137 15.93 -3.26 -0.38
CA TRP A 137 16.92 -3.24 -1.47
C TRP A 137 18.12 -2.34 -1.22
N GLY A 138 18.13 -1.62 -0.08
CA GLY A 138 19.29 -0.87 0.40
C GLY A 138 19.64 0.39 -0.40
N PHE A 139 18.72 0.89 -1.25
CA PHE A 139 18.95 2.17 -1.92
C PHE A 139 18.86 3.32 -0.91
N PRO A 140 19.86 4.21 -0.80
CA PRO A 140 19.83 5.34 0.12
C PRO A 140 18.96 6.48 -0.44
N VAL A 141 17.66 6.22 -0.56
CA VAL A 141 16.66 7.19 -1.04
C VAL A 141 15.66 7.50 0.05
N ASP A 142 15.20 8.73 0.12
CA ASP A 142 14.11 9.09 1.00
C ASP A 142 12.77 8.89 0.30
N ASN A 143 11.74 8.62 1.10
CA ASN A 143 10.40 8.45 0.58
C ASN A 143 9.75 9.82 0.35
N PRO A 144 9.59 10.27 -0.91
CA PRO A 144 9.07 11.60 -1.23
C PRO A 144 7.58 11.75 -0.88
N VAL A 145 6.85 10.63 -0.76
CA VAL A 145 5.43 10.62 -0.45
C VAL A 145 5.15 11.02 1.01
N LEU A 146 6.11 10.79 1.91
CA LEU A 146 5.96 11.17 3.32
C LEU A 146 6.08 12.68 3.54
N GLN A 147 6.65 13.41 2.57
CA GLN A 147 6.90 14.85 2.67
C GLN A 147 5.81 15.69 2.01
N ILE A 148 4.79 15.08 1.43
CA ILE A 148 3.70 15.80 0.77
C ILE A 148 2.41 15.77 1.59
N ARG A 149 1.61 16.82 1.48
CA ARG A 149 0.27 16.86 2.07
C ARG A 149 -0.67 15.94 1.31
N ARG A 150 -1.32 15.03 2.02
CA ARG A 150 -2.32 14.13 1.45
C ARG A 150 -3.65 14.83 1.19
N PRO A 151 -4.36 14.46 0.10
CA PRO A 151 -5.71 14.94 -0.16
C PRO A 151 -6.69 14.57 0.95
N LYS A 152 -7.67 15.43 1.20
CA LYS A 152 -8.80 15.09 2.06
C LYS A 152 -9.60 13.93 1.45
N ARG A 153 -10.03 13.01 2.30
CA ARG A 153 -11.01 11.99 1.91
C ARG A 153 -12.40 12.61 1.93
N ALA A 154 -13.26 12.18 1.02
CA ALA A 154 -14.67 12.50 1.12
C ALA A 154 -15.26 11.88 2.39
N GLU A 155 -16.27 12.53 2.94
CA GLU A 155 -17.04 11.98 4.05
C GLU A 155 -17.63 10.62 3.68
N PRO A 156 -17.72 9.68 4.63
CA PRO A 156 -18.39 8.40 4.40
C PRO A 156 -19.83 8.63 3.95
N ARG A 157 -20.30 7.82 3.01
CA ARG A 157 -21.70 7.85 2.63
C ARG A 157 -22.54 7.17 3.73
N ASP A 158 -23.52 7.88 4.26
CA ASP A 158 -24.45 7.38 5.27
C ASP A 158 -25.87 7.13 4.69
N ARG A 159 -26.00 7.20 3.38
CA ARG A 159 -27.27 6.98 2.70
C ARG A 159 -27.63 5.50 2.68
N ARG A 160 -28.80 5.18 3.18
CA ARG A 160 -29.46 3.85 3.05
C ARG A 160 -30.49 3.88 1.93
N LEU A 161 -30.77 2.71 1.36
CA LEU A 161 -31.85 2.56 0.39
C LEU A 161 -33.18 2.69 1.11
N THR A 162 -34.15 3.37 0.46
CA THR A 162 -35.54 3.38 0.90
C THR A 162 -36.27 2.12 0.44
N ASP A 163 -37.40 1.77 1.08
CA ASP A 163 -38.20 0.60 0.70
C ASP A 163 -38.68 0.68 -0.76
N ALA A 164 -39.04 1.88 -1.22
CA ALA A 164 -39.42 2.13 -2.62
C ALA A 164 -38.26 1.86 -3.59
N GLU A 165 -37.05 2.20 -3.24
CA GLU A 165 -35.85 1.92 -4.06
C GLU A 165 -35.52 0.43 -4.07
N ILE A 166 -35.65 -0.25 -2.93
CA ILE A 166 -35.47 -1.70 -2.80
C ILE A 166 -36.50 -2.42 -3.68
N SER A 167 -37.78 -2.05 -3.56
CA SER A 167 -38.85 -2.60 -4.39
C SER A 167 -38.54 -2.42 -5.87
N LYS A 168 -38.16 -1.22 -6.30
CA LYS A 168 -37.79 -0.92 -7.69
C LYS A 168 -36.61 -1.75 -8.21
N LEU A 169 -35.62 -2.04 -7.37
CA LEU A 169 -34.47 -2.89 -7.71
C LEU A 169 -34.89 -4.35 -7.89
N LEU A 170 -35.76 -4.86 -7.02
CA LEU A 170 -36.19 -6.26 -7.01
C LEU A 170 -37.26 -6.56 -8.05
N THR A 171 -38.16 -5.61 -8.36
CA THR A 171 -39.26 -5.82 -9.33
C THR A 171 -38.94 -5.29 -10.72
N GLY A 172 -37.99 -4.36 -10.85
CA GLY A 172 -37.69 -3.70 -12.11
C GLY A 172 -37.15 -4.65 -13.19
N ASN A 173 -37.50 -4.36 -14.45
CA ASN A 173 -37.11 -5.17 -15.62
C ASN A 173 -35.63 -4.94 -16.04
N ARG A 174 -34.98 -3.91 -15.50
CA ARG A 174 -33.56 -3.61 -15.79
C ARG A 174 -32.59 -4.44 -14.98
N THR A 175 -33.04 -5.11 -13.91
CA THR A 175 -32.21 -5.95 -13.05
C THR A 175 -32.40 -7.41 -13.48
N SER A 176 -31.32 -8.10 -13.81
CA SER A 176 -31.37 -9.53 -14.16
C SER A 176 -31.84 -10.36 -12.96
N PRO A 177 -32.50 -11.55 -13.18
CA PRO A 177 -32.93 -12.42 -12.09
C PRO A 177 -31.83 -12.72 -11.08
N MET A 178 -30.67 -13.15 -11.55
CA MET A 178 -29.48 -13.41 -10.70
C MET A 178 -29.06 -12.21 -9.86
N MET A 179 -29.12 -10.99 -10.43
CA MET A 179 -28.76 -9.79 -9.67
C MET A 179 -29.81 -9.47 -8.61
N LYS A 180 -31.08 -9.76 -8.84
CA LYS A 180 -32.14 -9.60 -7.82
C LYS A 180 -31.90 -10.52 -6.62
N GLU A 181 -31.54 -11.77 -6.85
CA GLU A 181 -31.17 -12.72 -5.80
C GLU A 181 -29.94 -12.26 -5.01
N ILE A 182 -28.89 -11.82 -5.69
CA ILE A 182 -27.70 -11.25 -5.04
C ILE A 182 -28.05 -10.04 -4.16
N ILE A 183 -28.90 -9.13 -4.66
CA ILE A 183 -29.35 -7.96 -3.90
C ILE A 183 -30.16 -8.40 -2.68
N GLN A 184 -31.06 -9.36 -2.83
CA GLN A 184 -31.89 -9.88 -1.74
C GLN A 184 -31.00 -10.51 -0.64
N ILE A 185 -30.09 -11.39 -1.01
CA ILE A 185 -29.14 -12.01 -0.07
C ILE A 185 -28.29 -10.93 0.62
N ALA A 186 -27.82 -9.93 -0.12
CA ALA A 186 -27.04 -8.84 0.44
C ALA A 186 -27.83 -8.03 1.49
N LEU A 187 -29.10 -7.75 1.23
CA LEU A 187 -29.99 -7.01 2.14
C LEU A 187 -30.29 -7.82 3.40
N GLU A 188 -30.53 -9.12 3.27
CA GLU A 188 -30.90 -10.00 4.39
C GLU A 188 -29.70 -10.37 5.29
N THR A 189 -28.49 -10.42 4.74
CA THR A 189 -27.31 -10.95 5.44
C THR A 189 -26.21 -9.91 5.72
N GLY A 190 -26.20 -8.80 5.02
CA GLY A 190 -25.12 -7.82 5.07
C GLY A 190 -23.78 -8.36 4.56
N MET A 191 -23.79 -9.44 3.78
CA MET A 191 -22.58 -10.03 3.19
C MET A 191 -21.96 -9.11 2.14
N ARG A 192 -20.64 -9.23 1.97
CA ARG A 192 -19.97 -8.58 0.85
C ARG A 192 -20.23 -9.35 -0.45
N LEU A 193 -20.30 -8.63 -1.57
CA LEU A 193 -20.51 -9.26 -2.89
C LEU A 193 -19.55 -10.46 -3.13
N SER A 194 -18.30 -10.34 -2.80
CA SER A 194 -17.32 -11.43 -2.98
C SER A 194 -17.56 -12.62 -2.04
N GLU A 195 -18.24 -12.43 -0.92
CA GLU A 195 -18.63 -13.51 0.00
C GLU A 195 -19.88 -14.21 -0.54
N ILE A 196 -20.85 -13.46 -1.07
CA ILE A 196 -22.05 -14.00 -1.72
C ILE A 196 -21.66 -14.87 -2.93
N LEU A 197 -20.80 -14.34 -3.82
CA LEU A 197 -20.38 -15.06 -5.03
C LEU A 197 -19.50 -16.30 -4.75
N ARG A 198 -19.04 -16.48 -3.54
CA ARG A 198 -18.26 -17.65 -3.08
C ARG A 198 -19.01 -18.52 -2.08
N ALA A 199 -20.24 -18.16 -1.77
CA ALA A 199 -21.07 -18.98 -0.90
C ALA A 199 -21.34 -20.33 -1.59
N ASP A 200 -21.26 -21.40 -0.81
CA ASP A 200 -21.55 -22.76 -1.24
C ASP A 200 -22.60 -23.35 -0.33
N HIS A 201 -23.44 -24.22 -0.86
CA HIS A 201 -24.45 -24.95 -0.09
C HIS A 201 -23.83 -25.78 1.04
N ASP A 202 -22.63 -26.32 0.83
CA ASP A 202 -21.90 -27.09 1.84
C ASP A 202 -21.50 -26.25 3.08
N TYR A 203 -21.57 -24.94 2.99
CA TYR A 203 -21.28 -24.02 4.10
C TYR A 203 -22.52 -23.67 4.92
N ILE A 204 -23.70 -24.13 4.52
CA ILE A 204 -24.96 -23.92 5.24
C ILE A 204 -25.13 -25.01 6.29
N ASP A 205 -25.38 -24.61 7.53
CA ASP A 205 -25.63 -25.48 8.66
C ASP A 205 -26.89 -24.96 9.40
N GLY A 206 -28.02 -25.61 9.14
CA GLY A 206 -29.32 -25.15 9.61
C GLY A 206 -29.63 -23.73 9.11
N ASN A 207 -29.78 -22.79 10.05
CA ASN A 207 -30.05 -21.37 9.75
C ASN A 207 -28.78 -20.50 9.73
N THR A 208 -27.61 -21.10 9.51
CA THR A 208 -26.35 -20.36 9.51
C THR A 208 -25.50 -20.67 8.28
N LEU A 209 -24.76 -19.67 7.80
CA LEU A 209 -23.80 -19.80 6.71
C LEU A 209 -22.38 -19.54 7.26
N LYS A 210 -21.51 -20.50 7.08
CA LYS A 210 -20.07 -20.36 7.38
C LYS A 210 -19.38 -19.65 6.23
N ILE A 211 -18.63 -18.57 6.51
CA ILE A 211 -17.80 -17.86 5.53
C ILE A 211 -16.35 -18.16 5.84
N PRO A 212 -15.74 -19.16 5.17
CA PRO A 212 -14.36 -19.57 5.46
C PRO A 212 -13.33 -18.55 5.01
N ILE A 213 -13.60 -17.80 3.93
CA ILE A 213 -12.70 -16.81 3.35
C ILE A 213 -13.37 -15.43 3.39
N ALA A 214 -13.13 -14.70 4.47
CA ALA A 214 -13.55 -13.30 4.60
C ALA A 214 -12.34 -12.33 4.48
N LYS A 215 -12.61 -11.02 4.41
CA LYS A 215 -11.59 -9.98 4.30
C LYS A 215 -10.64 -9.96 5.51
N THR A 216 -11.16 -10.29 6.69
CA THR A 216 -10.41 -10.25 7.97
C THR A 216 -10.26 -11.66 8.56
N LYS A 217 -11.35 -12.21 9.11
CA LYS A 217 -11.38 -13.53 9.74
C LYS A 217 -12.60 -14.31 9.26
N PRO A 218 -12.55 -15.66 9.22
CA PRO A 218 -13.73 -16.50 9.02
C PRO A 218 -14.84 -16.08 9.99
N ARG A 219 -16.08 -16.17 9.56
CA ARG A 219 -17.25 -15.82 10.39
C ARG A 219 -18.47 -16.66 10.01
N VAL A 220 -19.41 -16.74 10.92
CA VAL A 220 -20.71 -17.38 10.71
C VAL A 220 -21.78 -16.28 10.66
N ILE A 221 -22.71 -16.39 9.74
CA ILE A 221 -23.79 -15.42 9.55
C ILE A 221 -25.13 -16.17 9.72
N PRO A 222 -26.07 -15.63 10.51
CA PRO A 222 -27.43 -16.16 10.55
C PRO A 222 -28.14 -15.88 9.23
N LEU A 223 -28.90 -16.85 8.73
CA LEU A 223 -29.73 -16.72 7.53
C LEU A 223 -31.18 -16.51 7.95
N THR A 224 -31.87 -15.58 7.29
CA THR A 224 -33.30 -15.40 7.42
C THR A 224 -34.01 -16.45 6.58
N ASN A 225 -35.32 -16.72 6.85
CA ASN A 225 -36.13 -17.61 6.03
C ASN A 225 -36.24 -17.18 4.57
N LYS A 226 -36.02 -15.90 4.27
CA LYS A 226 -35.97 -15.38 2.89
C LYS A 226 -34.63 -15.66 2.21
N ALA A 227 -33.52 -15.67 2.98
CA ALA A 227 -32.21 -15.99 2.44
C ALA A 227 -31.97 -17.49 2.22
N LEU A 228 -32.81 -18.34 2.83
CA LEU A 228 -32.79 -19.81 2.69
C LEU A 228 -33.65 -20.32 1.50
N LYS A 229 -34.54 -19.49 0.94
CA LYS A 229 -35.35 -19.77 -0.25
C LYS A 229 -34.65 -19.38 -1.52
#